data_8a72847ad203606f77d64d4aa029baf1
#
_entry.id   8a72847ad203606f77d64d4aa029baf1
#
_cell.length_a   1.000
_cell.length_b   1.000
_cell.length_c   1.000
_cell.angle_alpha   90.00
_cell.angle_beta   90.00
_cell.angle_gamma   90.00
#
_symmetry.space_group_name_H-M   'P 1'
#
loop_
_entity.id
_entity.type
_entity.pdbx_description
1 polymer ?
#
loop_
_entity_poly.entity_id
_entity_poly.type
_entity_poly.pdbx_seq_one_letter_code
_entity_poly.pdbx_strand_id
1 'polypeptide(L)'
;MTCVSPSKAFNLAGLQIANIIAADDDVRRRIDRAININEVCDVNPFGVIATIASYNEGGEWLDALRKYLRRNYEYLCHFFEQRLPQYPVLPLEGTYLVWIDCRALGIGSDATTLRLQEEQKLMINSGTMYGPGGEGFIRLNIACPRTLLVEGLERMARVLEQNEE
;
A
#
# COMPACT_ATOMS: atom_id res chain seq x y z
N MET A 1 -20.30 0.52 14.02
CA MET A 1 -19.28 1.58 13.96
C MET A 1 -18.43 1.38 12.71
N THR A 2 -18.16 2.46 11.95
CA THR A 2 -17.35 2.44 10.76
C THR A 2 -16.29 3.54 10.86
N CYS A 3 -15.05 3.21 10.56
CA CYS A 3 -13.95 4.19 10.46
C CYS A 3 -13.56 4.36 9.00
N VAL A 4 -13.57 5.59 8.50
CA VAL A 4 -13.21 5.93 7.11
C VAL A 4 -12.23 7.09 7.08
N SER A 5 -11.28 7.03 6.16
CA SER A 5 -10.32 8.11 5.95
C SER A 5 -10.05 8.32 4.45
N PRO A 6 -9.92 9.56 3.99
CA PRO A 6 -9.51 9.87 2.61
C PRO A 6 -8.02 9.62 2.36
N SER A 7 -7.25 9.27 3.39
CA SER A 7 -5.78 9.23 3.37
C SER A 7 -5.20 8.39 2.23
N LYS A 8 -5.76 7.21 1.98
CA LYS A 8 -5.25 6.30 0.94
C LYS A 8 -5.85 6.59 -0.42
N ALA A 9 -7.16 6.87 -0.48
CA ALA A 9 -7.84 7.15 -1.74
C ALA A 9 -7.37 8.46 -2.41
N PHE A 10 -7.07 9.48 -1.61
CA PHE A 10 -6.73 10.82 -2.09
C PHE A 10 -5.32 11.28 -1.69
N ASN A 11 -4.47 10.36 -1.22
CA ASN A 11 -3.08 10.66 -0.81
C ASN A 11 -2.97 11.77 0.25
N LEU A 12 -3.86 11.79 1.23
CA LEU A 12 -3.96 12.81 2.28
C LEU A 12 -3.44 12.33 3.64
N ALA A 13 -2.58 11.31 3.68
CA ALA A 13 -2.10 10.73 4.93
C ALA A 13 -1.39 11.74 5.85
N GLY A 14 -0.67 12.71 5.28
CA GLY A 14 0.00 13.77 6.03
C GLY A 14 -0.93 14.72 6.79
N LEU A 15 -2.22 14.76 6.44
CA LEU A 15 -3.22 15.58 7.12
C LEU A 15 -3.85 14.90 8.35
N GLN A 16 -3.58 13.62 8.55
CA GLN A 16 -3.94 12.86 9.76
C GLN A 16 -5.42 12.99 10.15
N ILE A 17 -6.33 12.78 9.20
CA ILE A 17 -7.77 12.91 9.40
C ILE A 17 -8.50 11.61 9.09
N ALA A 18 -9.49 11.30 9.91
CA ALA A 18 -10.42 10.19 9.72
C ALA A 18 -11.80 10.54 10.28
N ASN A 19 -12.82 9.79 9.83
CA ASN A 19 -14.18 9.92 10.33
C ASN A 19 -14.57 8.62 11.05
N ILE A 20 -15.22 8.76 12.21
CA ILE A 20 -15.84 7.65 12.94
C ILE A 20 -17.35 7.82 12.84
N ILE A 21 -18.01 6.83 12.28
CA ILE A 21 -19.46 6.85 12.03
C ILE A 21 -20.11 5.74 12.87
N ALA A 22 -21.07 6.12 13.71
CA ALA A 22 -21.87 5.21 14.49
C ALA A 22 -23.35 5.62 14.42
N ALA A 23 -24.24 4.67 14.08
CA ALA A 23 -25.68 4.92 14.05
C ALA A 23 -26.28 4.99 15.46
N ASP A 24 -25.72 4.25 16.39
CA ASP A 24 -26.18 4.17 17.78
C ASP A 24 -25.66 5.36 18.59
N ASP A 25 -26.56 6.05 19.30
CA ASP A 25 -26.26 7.25 20.08
C ASP A 25 -25.40 6.97 21.30
N ASP A 26 -25.58 5.82 21.97
CA ASP A 26 -24.76 5.45 23.12
C ASP A 26 -23.33 5.15 22.68
N VAL A 27 -23.17 4.48 21.56
CA VAL A 27 -21.84 4.25 20.96
C VAL A 27 -21.19 5.57 20.59
N ARG A 28 -21.90 6.51 19.96
CA ARG A 28 -21.37 7.83 19.64
C ARG A 28 -20.90 8.59 20.88
N ARG A 29 -21.72 8.65 21.93
CA ARG A 29 -21.35 9.30 23.20
C ARG A 29 -20.13 8.68 23.84
N ARG A 30 -19.96 7.36 23.79
CA ARG A 30 -18.78 6.67 24.32
C ARG A 30 -17.52 6.98 23.52
N ILE A 31 -17.63 7.04 22.19
CA ILE A 31 -16.52 7.43 21.31
C ILE A 31 -16.11 8.88 21.58
N ASP A 32 -17.07 9.80 21.58
CA ASP A 32 -16.85 11.21 21.84
C ASP A 32 -16.14 11.43 23.19
N ARG A 33 -16.63 10.77 24.25
CA ARG A 33 -15.97 10.81 25.55
C ARG A 33 -14.55 10.26 25.51
N ALA A 34 -14.30 9.15 24.81
CA ALA A 34 -12.99 8.53 24.74
C ALA A 34 -11.98 9.42 24.01
N ILE A 35 -12.41 10.16 23.00
CA ILE A 35 -11.58 11.12 22.26
C ILE A 35 -11.30 12.35 23.14
N ASN A 36 -12.34 12.92 23.76
CA ASN A 36 -12.22 14.17 24.50
C ASN A 36 -11.50 14.02 25.85
N ILE A 37 -11.59 12.87 26.52
CA ILE A 37 -10.93 12.64 27.82
C ILE A 37 -9.40 12.72 27.74
N ASN A 38 -8.85 12.47 26.56
CA ASN A 38 -7.42 12.52 26.30
C ASN A 38 -7.00 13.79 25.51
N GLU A 39 -7.93 14.73 25.33
CA GLU A 39 -7.71 15.98 24.57
C GLU A 39 -7.14 15.74 23.15
N VAL A 40 -7.56 14.66 22.49
CA VAL A 40 -7.16 14.32 21.11
C VAL A 40 -8.25 14.63 20.08
N CYS A 41 -9.21 15.47 20.48
CA CYS A 41 -10.37 15.85 19.68
C CYS A 41 -10.04 16.89 18.60
N ASP A 42 -8.94 17.64 18.74
CA ASP A 42 -8.59 18.70 17.81
C ASP A 42 -8.08 18.12 16.50
N VAL A 43 -8.83 18.38 15.45
CA VAL A 43 -8.45 17.95 14.09
C VAL A 43 -7.74 19.06 13.34
N ASN A 44 -6.80 18.71 12.49
CA ASN A 44 -6.15 19.64 11.59
C ASN A 44 -7.19 20.32 10.66
N PRO A 45 -7.35 21.66 10.70
CA PRO A 45 -8.36 22.35 9.89
C PRO A 45 -8.16 22.15 8.38
N PHE A 46 -6.92 22.05 7.90
CA PHE A 46 -6.64 21.71 6.51
C PHE A 46 -7.11 20.30 6.16
N GLY A 47 -7.05 19.36 7.12
CA GLY A 47 -7.56 18.01 6.96
C GLY A 47 -9.08 18.00 6.73
N VAL A 48 -9.82 18.81 7.48
CA VAL A 48 -11.28 18.97 7.32
C VAL A 48 -11.61 19.47 5.92
N ILE A 49 -10.99 20.59 5.50
CA ILE A 49 -11.22 21.19 4.18
C ILE A 49 -10.87 20.19 3.06
N ALA A 50 -9.72 19.53 3.17
CA ALA A 50 -9.28 18.56 2.18
C ALA A 50 -10.21 17.34 2.11
N THR A 51 -10.75 16.87 3.24
CA THR A 51 -11.74 15.78 3.27
C THR A 51 -13.02 16.18 2.54
N ILE A 52 -13.54 17.38 2.81
CA ILE A 52 -14.75 17.91 2.17
C ILE A 52 -14.54 18.00 0.65
N ALA A 53 -13.44 18.62 0.21
CA ALA A 53 -13.10 18.74 -1.20
C ALA A 53 -12.94 17.36 -1.88
N SER A 54 -12.24 16.43 -1.22
CA SER A 54 -12.03 15.08 -1.76
C SER A 54 -13.33 14.34 -2.03
N TYR A 55 -14.27 14.39 -1.08
CA TYR A 55 -15.53 13.66 -1.22
C TYR A 55 -16.54 14.36 -2.14
N ASN A 56 -16.52 15.69 -2.21
CA ASN A 56 -17.45 16.43 -3.06
C ASN A 56 -16.96 16.57 -4.52
N GLU A 57 -15.64 16.70 -4.72
CA GLU A 57 -15.07 17.10 -6.01
C GLU A 57 -14.06 16.09 -6.57
N GLY A 58 -13.56 15.15 -5.73
CA GLY A 58 -12.45 14.25 -6.08
C GLY A 58 -12.83 13.01 -6.90
N GLY A 59 -14.10 12.83 -7.29
CA GLY A 59 -14.59 11.60 -7.92
C GLY A 59 -13.88 11.25 -9.23
N GLU A 60 -13.82 12.19 -10.17
CA GLU A 60 -13.15 11.99 -11.47
C GLU A 60 -11.65 11.71 -11.33
N TRP A 61 -10.99 12.42 -10.42
CA TRP A 61 -9.57 12.19 -10.12
C TRP A 61 -9.34 10.78 -9.58
N LEU A 62 -10.18 10.33 -8.65
CA LEU A 62 -10.08 9.00 -8.06
C LEU A 62 -10.29 7.90 -9.12
N ASP A 63 -11.25 8.07 -10.02
CA ASP A 63 -11.49 7.13 -11.10
C ASP A 63 -10.33 7.07 -12.09
N ALA A 64 -9.71 8.20 -12.40
CA ALA A 64 -8.52 8.26 -13.23
C ALA A 64 -7.33 7.55 -12.54
N LEU A 65 -7.14 7.79 -11.25
CA LEU A 65 -6.12 7.13 -10.43
C LEU A 65 -6.32 5.60 -10.41
N ARG A 66 -7.55 5.12 -10.17
CA ARG A 66 -7.87 3.69 -10.16
C ARG A 66 -7.54 3.01 -11.49
N LYS A 67 -7.86 3.67 -12.61
CA LYS A 67 -7.50 3.18 -13.94
C LYS A 67 -5.99 3.14 -14.15
N TYR A 68 -5.27 4.14 -13.64
CA TYR A 68 -3.82 4.19 -13.71
C TYR A 68 -3.17 3.07 -12.89
N LEU A 69 -3.61 2.89 -11.64
CA LEU A 69 -3.13 1.83 -10.75
C LEU A 69 -3.42 0.44 -11.31
N ARG A 70 -4.59 0.25 -11.90
CA ARG A 70 -4.95 -1.01 -12.57
C ARG A 70 -3.96 -1.35 -13.68
N ARG A 71 -3.62 -0.39 -14.54
CA ARG A 71 -2.62 -0.59 -15.60
C ARG A 71 -1.21 -0.86 -15.05
N ASN A 72 -0.84 -0.24 -13.91
CA ASN A 72 0.42 -0.55 -13.24
C ASN A 72 0.44 -1.99 -12.71
N TYR A 73 -0.64 -2.42 -12.11
CA TYR A 73 -0.79 -3.80 -11.62
C TYR A 73 -0.72 -4.82 -12.76
N GLU A 74 -1.47 -4.61 -13.84
CA GLU A 74 -1.47 -5.49 -15.02
C GLU A 74 -0.07 -5.61 -15.64
N TYR A 75 0.67 -4.49 -15.72
CA TYR A 75 2.04 -4.50 -16.20
C TYR A 75 2.95 -5.33 -15.27
N LEU A 76 2.83 -5.14 -13.96
CA LEU A 76 3.59 -5.89 -12.97
C LEU A 76 3.30 -7.40 -13.07
N CYS A 77 2.04 -7.80 -13.13
CA CYS A 77 1.66 -9.20 -13.30
C CYS A 77 2.28 -9.79 -14.58
N HIS A 78 2.13 -9.10 -15.71
CA HIS A 78 2.71 -9.56 -16.98
C HIS A 78 4.24 -9.67 -16.91
N PHE A 79 4.92 -8.73 -16.27
CA PHE A 79 6.37 -8.77 -16.06
C PHE A 79 6.79 -10.02 -15.30
N PHE A 80 6.11 -10.35 -14.18
CA PHE A 80 6.40 -11.54 -13.39
C PHE A 80 6.09 -12.81 -14.15
N GLU A 81 4.95 -12.90 -14.83
CA GLU A 81 4.58 -14.04 -15.66
C GLU A 81 5.61 -14.37 -16.73
N GLN A 82 6.24 -13.35 -17.32
CA GLN A 82 7.22 -13.54 -18.39
C GLN A 82 8.64 -13.81 -17.91
N ARG A 83 9.06 -13.17 -16.81
CA ARG A 83 10.46 -13.20 -16.39
C ARG A 83 10.72 -13.92 -15.07
N LEU A 84 9.74 -13.95 -14.18
CA LEU A 84 9.87 -14.42 -12.81
C LEU A 84 8.69 -15.31 -12.41
N PRO A 85 8.28 -16.30 -13.23
CA PRO A 85 7.06 -17.09 -13.02
C PRO A 85 7.07 -17.90 -11.72
N GLN A 86 8.26 -18.16 -11.14
CA GLN A 86 8.42 -18.85 -9.86
C GLN A 86 8.03 -17.99 -8.66
N TYR A 87 7.80 -16.68 -8.83
CA TYR A 87 7.40 -15.74 -7.78
C TYR A 87 5.99 -15.19 -8.06
N PRO A 88 4.93 -15.89 -7.64
CA PRO A 88 3.56 -15.48 -7.91
C PRO A 88 3.22 -14.11 -7.33
N VAL A 89 2.57 -13.27 -8.14
CA VAL A 89 1.96 -12.02 -7.69
C VAL A 89 0.57 -12.33 -7.14
N LEU A 90 0.31 -11.92 -5.89
CA LEU A 90 -0.99 -12.14 -5.27
C LEU A 90 -2.08 -11.23 -5.87
N PRO A 91 -3.35 -11.69 -5.93
CA PRO A 91 -4.46 -10.86 -6.42
C PRO A 91 -4.59 -9.56 -5.65
N LEU A 92 -4.73 -8.44 -6.37
CA LEU A 92 -4.93 -7.12 -5.79
C LEU A 92 -6.43 -6.76 -5.80
N GLU A 93 -7.10 -6.98 -4.68
CA GLU A 93 -8.52 -6.67 -4.51
C GLU A 93 -8.76 -5.22 -4.06
N GLY A 94 -7.76 -4.60 -3.45
CA GLY A 94 -7.85 -3.23 -2.97
C GLY A 94 -6.49 -2.58 -2.73
N THR A 95 -6.47 -1.28 -2.56
CA THR A 95 -5.27 -0.46 -2.37
C THR A 95 -4.34 -0.44 -3.59
N TYR A 96 -3.07 -0.14 -3.37
CA TYR A 96 -1.99 -0.10 -4.35
C TYR A 96 -0.74 -0.82 -3.82
N LEU A 97 -0.93 -1.73 -2.87
CA LEU A 97 0.12 -2.46 -2.16
C LEU A 97 0.05 -3.93 -2.60
N VAL A 98 0.94 -4.30 -3.51
CA VAL A 98 0.97 -5.63 -4.11
C VAL A 98 1.89 -6.54 -3.30
N TRP A 99 1.43 -7.75 -3.05
CA TRP A 99 2.21 -8.80 -2.41
C TRP A 99 2.77 -9.76 -3.46
N ILE A 100 4.01 -10.16 -3.27
CA ILE A 100 4.72 -11.10 -4.14
C ILE A 100 5.23 -12.24 -3.27
N ASP A 101 4.96 -13.47 -3.69
CA ASP A 101 5.43 -14.67 -3.02
C ASP A 101 6.86 -14.97 -3.48
N CYS A 102 7.81 -14.79 -2.58
CA CYS A 102 9.24 -15.03 -2.81
C CYS A 102 9.75 -16.30 -2.10
N ARG A 103 8.87 -17.18 -1.61
CA ARG A 103 9.26 -18.39 -0.89
C ARG A 103 10.16 -19.32 -1.73
N ALA A 104 9.99 -19.31 -3.05
CA ALA A 104 10.86 -20.08 -3.95
C ALA A 104 12.34 -19.64 -3.90
N LEU A 105 12.63 -18.43 -3.40
CA LEU A 105 14.00 -17.92 -3.24
C LEU A 105 14.78 -18.62 -2.11
N GLY A 106 14.08 -19.17 -1.12
CA GLY A 106 14.68 -19.95 -0.02
C GLY A 106 15.45 -19.18 1.05
N ILE A 107 15.49 -17.83 0.99
CA ILE A 107 16.30 -16.99 1.90
C ILE A 107 15.47 -16.09 2.85
N GLY A 108 14.19 -16.25 2.92
CA GLY A 108 13.33 -15.41 3.77
C GLY A 108 13.16 -13.96 3.30
N SER A 109 12.13 -13.30 3.83
CA SER A 109 11.71 -11.96 3.40
C SER A 109 12.73 -10.87 3.68
N ASP A 110 13.30 -10.89 4.89
CA ASP A 110 14.25 -9.84 5.33
C ASP A 110 15.55 -9.90 4.54
N ALA A 111 16.07 -11.12 4.31
CA ALA A 111 17.26 -11.31 3.49
C ALA A 111 17.02 -10.91 2.04
N THR A 112 15.84 -11.24 1.48
CA THR A 112 15.44 -10.82 0.13
C THR A 112 15.43 -9.31 -0.03
N THR A 113 14.80 -8.59 0.91
CA THR A 113 14.71 -7.13 0.85
C THR A 113 16.06 -6.45 1.09
N LEU A 114 16.89 -7.03 1.96
CA LEU A 114 18.25 -6.54 2.20
C LEU A 114 19.12 -6.65 0.94
N ARG A 115 19.08 -7.80 0.23
CA ARG A 115 19.78 -7.97 -1.05
C ARG A 115 19.32 -6.96 -2.09
N LEU A 116 18.02 -6.75 -2.24
CA LEU A 116 17.46 -5.75 -3.15
C LEU A 116 17.98 -4.34 -2.82
N GLN A 117 18.08 -4.01 -1.54
CA GLN A 117 18.58 -2.71 -1.10
C GLN A 117 20.09 -2.55 -1.33
N GLU A 118 20.88 -3.55 -0.99
CA GLU A 118 22.34 -3.48 -1.08
C GLU A 118 22.84 -3.55 -2.53
N GLU A 119 22.34 -4.50 -3.32
CA GLU A 119 22.81 -4.76 -4.68
C GLU A 119 22.19 -3.80 -5.70
N GLN A 120 20.90 -3.44 -5.54
CA GLN A 120 20.18 -2.65 -6.55
C GLN A 120 19.68 -1.29 -6.04
N LYS A 121 19.94 -0.93 -4.79
CA LYS A 121 19.44 0.32 -4.17
C LYS A 121 17.91 0.43 -4.26
N LEU A 122 17.23 -0.71 -4.14
CA LEU A 122 15.78 -0.82 -4.24
C LEU A 122 15.20 -1.14 -2.86
N MET A 123 14.48 -0.18 -2.27
CA MET A 123 13.80 -0.35 -0.98
C MET A 123 12.41 -0.90 -1.19
N ILE A 124 12.17 -2.10 -0.67
CA ILE A 124 10.86 -2.79 -0.67
C ILE A 124 10.57 -3.26 0.75
N ASN A 125 9.32 -3.34 1.12
CA ASN A 125 8.96 -3.78 2.45
C ASN A 125 8.99 -5.31 2.56
N SER A 126 9.71 -5.81 3.57
CA SER A 126 9.63 -7.20 3.98
C SER A 126 8.23 -7.54 4.50
N GLY A 127 7.74 -8.73 4.17
CA GLY A 127 6.46 -9.19 4.67
C GLY A 127 6.42 -9.39 6.19
N THR A 128 7.54 -9.71 6.82
CA THR A 128 7.68 -9.87 8.28
C THR A 128 7.27 -8.63 9.06
N MET A 129 7.40 -7.42 8.48
CA MET A 129 6.91 -6.17 9.08
C MET A 129 5.39 -6.19 9.39
N TYR A 130 4.64 -7.12 8.81
CA TYR A 130 3.19 -7.23 8.92
C TYR A 130 2.75 -8.46 9.73
N GLY A 131 3.69 -9.11 10.37
CA GLY A 131 3.49 -10.27 11.23
C GLY A 131 4.05 -11.57 10.64
N PRO A 132 3.98 -12.67 11.41
CA PRO A 132 4.65 -13.94 11.05
C PRO A 132 4.11 -14.57 9.76
N GLY A 133 2.86 -14.31 9.40
CA GLY A 133 2.28 -14.78 8.13
C GLY A 133 2.84 -14.10 6.89
N GLY A 134 3.64 -13.03 7.04
CA GLY A 134 4.30 -12.33 5.95
C GLY A 134 5.68 -12.90 5.58
N GLU A 135 6.17 -13.90 6.32
CA GLU A 135 7.45 -14.54 6.00
C GLU A 135 7.41 -15.21 4.61
N GLY A 136 8.45 -14.98 3.81
CA GLY A 136 8.54 -15.42 2.42
C GLY A 136 7.86 -14.49 1.42
N PHE A 137 7.26 -13.39 1.87
CA PHE A 137 6.61 -12.40 1.00
C PHE A 137 7.30 -11.05 1.04
N ILE A 138 7.22 -10.31 -0.05
CA ILE A 138 7.60 -8.89 -0.13
C ILE A 138 6.39 -8.06 -0.57
N ARG A 139 6.36 -6.78 -0.17
CA ARG A 139 5.26 -5.87 -0.51
C ARG A 139 5.74 -4.67 -1.28
N LEU A 140 5.24 -4.50 -2.49
CA LEU A 140 5.56 -3.42 -3.43
C LEU A 140 4.44 -2.38 -3.49
N ASN A 141 4.80 -1.10 -3.48
CA ASN A 141 3.89 0.01 -3.74
C ASN A 141 3.91 0.36 -5.24
N ILE A 142 2.78 0.24 -5.92
CA ILE A 142 2.62 0.55 -7.35
C ILE A 142 2.02 1.94 -7.63
N ALA A 143 1.79 2.75 -6.59
CA ALA A 143 1.31 4.12 -6.73
C ALA A 143 2.46 5.09 -7.05
N CYS A 144 3.10 4.84 -8.17
CA CYS A 144 4.24 5.60 -8.68
C CYS A 144 4.12 5.78 -10.21
N PRO A 145 4.90 6.69 -10.82
CA PRO A 145 5.01 6.79 -12.27
C PRO A 145 5.42 5.45 -12.90
N ARG A 146 4.86 5.14 -14.08
CA ARG A 146 5.14 3.90 -14.81
C ARG A 146 6.65 3.69 -15.04
N THR A 147 7.38 4.74 -15.36
CA THR A 147 8.83 4.67 -15.59
C THR A 147 9.58 4.19 -14.35
N LEU A 148 9.17 4.66 -13.16
CA LEU A 148 9.76 4.23 -11.89
C LEU A 148 9.39 2.77 -11.57
N LEU A 149 8.16 2.36 -11.86
CA LEU A 149 7.75 0.96 -11.70
C LEU A 149 8.58 0.04 -12.61
N VAL A 150 8.71 0.38 -13.89
CA VAL A 150 9.52 -0.40 -14.85
C VAL A 150 10.96 -0.54 -14.37
N GLU A 151 11.59 0.57 -14.00
CA GLU A 151 12.96 0.55 -13.49
C GLU A 151 13.09 -0.30 -12.22
N GLY A 152 12.14 -0.18 -11.29
CA GLY A 152 12.12 -0.97 -10.06
C GLY A 152 11.99 -2.47 -10.33
N LEU A 153 11.14 -2.88 -11.26
CA LEU A 153 10.97 -4.27 -11.66
C LEU A 153 12.22 -4.85 -12.34
N GLU A 154 12.89 -4.07 -13.19
CA GLU A 154 14.15 -4.49 -13.81
C GLU A 154 15.27 -4.68 -12.76
N ARG A 155 15.36 -3.80 -11.78
CA ARG A 155 16.30 -3.94 -10.66
C ARG A 155 15.97 -5.18 -9.80
N MET A 156 14.69 -5.43 -9.57
CA MET A 156 14.24 -6.61 -8.82
C MET A 156 14.61 -7.89 -9.56
N ALA A 157 14.37 -7.95 -10.86
CA ALA A 157 14.67 -9.13 -11.67
C ALA A 157 16.16 -9.51 -11.60
N ARG A 158 17.08 -8.54 -11.63
CA ARG A 158 18.52 -8.81 -11.52
C ARG A 158 18.93 -9.56 -10.25
N VAL A 159 18.19 -9.42 -9.16
CA VAL A 159 18.45 -10.13 -7.90
C VAL A 159 17.73 -11.48 -7.88
N LEU A 160 16.48 -11.51 -8.34
CA LEU A 160 15.64 -12.70 -8.26
C LEU A 160 16.00 -13.77 -9.31
N GLU A 161 16.59 -13.38 -10.45
CA GLU A 161 17.07 -14.29 -11.50
C GLU A 161 18.40 -14.97 -11.13
N GLN A 162 19.20 -14.41 -10.22
CA GLN A 162 20.55 -14.93 -9.87
C GLN A 162 20.54 -16.19 -9.02
N ASN A 163 19.39 -16.70 -8.62
CA ASN A 163 19.29 -17.90 -7.79
C ASN A 163 18.95 -19.16 -8.59
N GLU A 164 19.08 -19.15 -9.92
CA GLU A 164 18.84 -20.32 -10.78
C GLU A 164 20.12 -21.16 -11.02
N GLU A 165 21.23 -20.85 -10.33
CA GLU A 165 22.46 -21.65 -10.31
C GLU A 165 22.59 -22.38 -8.95
#